data_edea9ee4a97632e3f0e3a34c3ad8f256
#
_entry.id   edea9ee4a97632e3f0e3a34c3ad8f256
#
_cell.length_a   1.000
_cell.length_b   1.000
_cell.length_c   1.000
_cell.angle_alpha   90.00
_cell.angle_beta   90.00
_cell.angle_gamma   90.00
#
_symmetry.space_group_name_H-M   'P 1'
#
loop_
_entity.id
_entity.type
_entity.pdbx_description
1 polymer ?
#
loop_
_entity_poly.entity_id
_entity_poly.type
_entity_poly.pdbx_seq_one_letter_code
_entity_poly.pdbx_strand_id
1 'polypeptide(L)'
;FVIEGDEYDTCFFDKRSKFVHYRPRTAILNNLEYDHADIFENVEAIEKSFHHLVRTMAQKALIVANGQSATLDRVLEMGCWSRVERFDSENGWTISEDGEVAFRGESFGILKSPLLGRHNQLNTLAAIAAARDAGVDPREAIAAMESFSGVKRRLEVKGTEDGVTVIDDFAHHPTAIRETIAALRGKIGYGKGRLIAVLEPRSNTMKMGTMRAALPGSLSDADQVFCYAGAGVRWNEAEALAPLGDKAHTYTDLDLLVKEAAAYAAPGDSILVMSNGGFGGVHGKLLAALREKAS
;
A
#
# COMPACT_ATOMS: atom_id res chain seq x y z
N PHE A 1 8.77 -12.75 -18.15
CA PHE A 1 7.52 -12.01 -18.11
C PHE A 1 7.03 -11.90 -16.67
N VAL A 2 6.79 -10.68 -16.17
CA VAL A 2 6.29 -10.38 -14.82
C VAL A 2 4.91 -9.77 -14.97
N ILE A 3 3.96 -10.19 -14.14
CA ILE A 3 2.57 -9.72 -14.16
C ILE A 3 2.07 -9.51 -12.73
N GLU A 4 1.29 -8.46 -12.52
CA GLU A 4 0.54 -8.26 -11.29
C GLU A 4 -0.60 -9.28 -11.19
N GLY A 5 -0.69 -9.98 -10.06
CA GLY A 5 -1.78 -10.88 -9.75
C GLY A 5 -3.02 -10.08 -9.36
N ASP A 6 -4.18 -10.42 -9.92
CA ASP A 6 -5.44 -9.73 -9.68
C ASP A 6 -6.49 -10.77 -9.29
N GLU A 7 -7.08 -10.61 -8.09
CA GLU A 7 -8.12 -11.47 -7.54
C GLU A 7 -9.50 -11.22 -8.13
N TYR A 8 -9.71 -10.11 -8.86
CA TYR A 8 -10.95 -9.87 -9.58
C TYR A 8 -11.20 -10.96 -10.63
N ASP A 9 -12.47 -11.20 -10.88
CA ASP A 9 -12.93 -12.24 -11.79
C ASP A 9 -12.65 -11.93 -13.27
N THR A 10 -12.81 -12.95 -14.10
CA THR A 10 -12.65 -12.88 -15.56
C THR A 10 -13.88 -12.31 -16.27
N CYS A 11 -14.84 -11.75 -15.53
CA CYS A 11 -16.10 -11.16 -16.00
C CYS A 11 -16.97 -12.12 -16.83
N PHE A 12 -16.68 -12.25 -18.12
CA PHE A 12 -17.54 -12.97 -19.08
C PHE A 12 -17.24 -14.47 -19.20
N PHE A 13 -16.04 -14.91 -18.77
CA PHE A 13 -15.62 -16.29 -19.05
C PHE A 13 -16.06 -17.26 -17.95
N ASP A 14 -15.36 -17.34 -16.85
CA ASP A 14 -15.62 -18.35 -15.82
C ASP A 14 -15.80 -17.76 -14.40
N LYS A 15 -15.73 -16.45 -14.27
CA LYS A 15 -15.89 -15.72 -13.01
C LYS A 15 -14.95 -16.17 -11.88
N ARG A 16 -13.83 -16.79 -12.23
CA ARG A 16 -12.73 -17.06 -11.29
C ARG A 16 -11.75 -15.89 -11.29
N SER A 17 -11.04 -15.73 -10.21
CA SER A 17 -9.96 -14.74 -10.13
C SER A 17 -8.96 -14.91 -11.26
N LYS A 18 -8.55 -13.81 -11.88
CA LYS A 18 -7.69 -13.80 -13.09
C LYS A 18 -6.39 -14.58 -12.90
N PHE A 19 -5.78 -14.47 -11.71
CA PHE A 19 -4.50 -15.11 -11.42
C PHE A 19 -4.55 -16.65 -11.50
N VAL A 20 -5.71 -17.28 -11.39
CA VAL A 20 -5.86 -18.74 -11.55
C VAL A 20 -5.45 -19.22 -12.96
N HIS A 21 -5.55 -18.32 -13.95
CA HIS A 21 -5.20 -18.62 -15.35
C HIS A 21 -3.71 -18.43 -15.65
N TYR A 22 -2.94 -17.79 -14.77
CA TYR A 22 -1.54 -17.40 -15.05
C TYR A 22 -0.55 -18.55 -14.92
N ARG A 23 -0.83 -19.55 -14.09
CA ARG A 23 0.04 -20.71 -13.83
C ARG A 23 1.51 -20.30 -13.66
N PRO A 24 1.83 -19.46 -12.68
CA PRO A 24 3.16 -18.88 -12.55
C PRO A 24 4.21 -19.94 -12.21
N ARG A 25 5.45 -19.72 -12.66
CA ARG A 25 6.62 -20.49 -12.18
C ARG A 25 7.08 -19.99 -10.82
N THR A 26 6.94 -18.69 -10.58
CA THR A 26 7.26 -18.04 -9.33
C THR A 26 6.10 -17.11 -8.99
N ALA A 27 5.55 -17.22 -7.79
CA ALA A 27 4.49 -16.34 -7.29
C ALA A 27 4.93 -15.67 -6.00
N ILE A 28 4.72 -14.36 -5.89
CA ILE A 28 4.85 -13.64 -4.63
C ILE A 28 3.46 -13.54 -4.02
N LEU A 29 3.29 -14.05 -2.80
CA LEU A 29 2.10 -13.85 -1.96
C LEU A 29 2.48 -12.90 -0.83
N ASN A 30 2.18 -11.62 -1.01
CA ASN A 30 2.71 -10.57 -0.16
C ASN A 30 1.92 -10.42 1.14
N ASN A 31 0.63 -10.11 1.01
CA ASN A 31 -0.33 -10.08 2.11
C ASN A 31 -1.72 -10.46 1.60
N LEU A 32 -2.57 -10.94 2.49
CA LEU A 32 -3.95 -11.26 2.20
C LEU A 32 -4.80 -10.71 3.34
N GLU A 33 -5.61 -9.72 3.01
CA GLU A 33 -6.55 -9.07 3.91
C GLU A 33 -7.93 -9.03 3.27
N TYR A 34 -8.96 -8.73 4.05
CA TYR A 34 -10.30 -8.56 3.51
C TYR A 34 -10.39 -7.25 2.73
N ASP A 35 -10.59 -7.37 1.43
CA ASP A 35 -10.90 -6.27 0.52
C ASP A 35 -11.90 -6.76 -0.54
N HIS A 36 -12.24 -5.90 -1.50
CA HIS A 36 -13.17 -6.24 -2.59
C HIS A 36 -14.51 -6.81 -2.09
N ALA A 37 -15.10 -6.14 -1.09
CA ALA A 37 -16.36 -6.53 -0.46
C ALA A 37 -17.56 -6.56 -1.44
N ASP A 38 -17.37 -6.09 -2.67
CA ASP A 38 -18.33 -6.16 -3.77
C ASP A 38 -18.36 -7.56 -4.45
N ILE A 39 -17.29 -8.35 -4.30
CA ILE A 39 -17.18 -9.68 -4.92
C ILE A 39 -16.84 -10.80 -3.93
N PHE A 40 -16.27 -10.46 -2.75
CA PHE A 40 -15.97 -11.44 -1.70
C PHE A 40 -16.79 -11.16 -0.43
N GLU A 41 -17.44 -12.18 0.08
CA GLU A 41 -18.28 -12.10 1.28
C GLU A 41 -17.42 -11.91 2.56
N ASN A 42 -16.28 -12.57 2.62
CA ASN A 42 -15.38 -12.60 3.79
C ASN A 42 -13.95 -12.94 3.38
N VAL A 43 -13.03 -12.93 4.35
CA VAL A 43 -11.62 -13.25 4.11
C VAL A 43 -11.41 -14.69 3.66
N GLU A 44 -12.22 -15.62 4.17
CA GLU A 44 -12.18 -17.04 3.82
C GLU A 44 -12.49 -17.28 2.35
N ALA A 45 -13.36 -16.47 1.74
CA ALA A 45 -13.63 -16.52 0.30
C ALA A 45 -12.40 -16.09 -0.51
N ILE A 46 -11.65 -15.09 -0.04
CA ILE A 46 -10.38 -14.66 -0.66
C ILE A 46 -9.32 -15.75 -0.48
N GLU A 47 -9.16 -16.30 0.73
CA GLU A 47 -8.25 -17.42 1.01
C GLU A 47 -8.49 -18.60 0.07
N LYS A 48 -9.74 -18.96 -0.14
CA LYS A 48 -10.11 -20.02 -1.08
C LYS A 48 -9.73 -19.69 -2.51
N SER A 49 -9.85 -18.42 -2.92
CA SER A 49 -9.45 -17.97 -4.24
C SER A 49 -7.92 -18.05 -4.41
N PHE A 50 -7.15 -17.62 -3.41
CA PHE A 50 -5.69 -17.78 -3.40
C PHE A 50 -5.27 -19.26 -3.39
N HIS A 51 -6.00 -20.12 -2.67
CA HIS A 51 -5.73 -21.56 -2.72
C HIS A 51 -5.98 -22.13 -4.12
N HIS A 52 -6.97 -21.63 -4.86
CA HIS A 52 -7.16 -22.01 -6.27
C HIS A 52 -5.94 -21.65 -7.13
N LEU A 53 -5.27 -20.50 -6.91
CA LEU A 53 -3.99 -20.19 -7.56
C LEU A 53 -2.91 -21.21 -7.16
N VAL A 54 -2.71 -21.43 -5.85
CA VAL A 54 -1.70 -22.37 -5.32
C VAL A 54 -1.84 -23.76 -5.96
N ARG A 55 -3.06 -24.26 -6.11
CA ARG A 55 -3.35 -25.56 -6.76
C ARG A 55 -2.98 -25.63 -8.23
N THR A 56 -2.91 -24.49 -8.94
CA THR A 56 -2.54 -24.46 -10.36
C THR A 56 -1.03 -24.46 -10.59
N MET A 57 -0.25 -24.21 -9.52
CA MET A 57 1.19 -24.13 -9.61
C MET A 57 1.84 -25.52 -9.68
N ALA A 58 2.89 -25.64 -10.49
CA ALA A 58 3.61 -26.89 -10.64
C ALA A 58 4.48 -27.19 -9.39
N GLN A 59 4.77 -28.47 -9.15
CA GLN A 59 5.63 -28.89 -8.03
C GLN A 59 7.01 -28.20 -8.02
N LYS A 60 7.56 -27.90 -9.20
CA LYS A 60 8.85 -27.19 -9.34
C LYS A 60 8.74 -25.67 -9.22
N ALA A 61 7.51 -25.13 -9.18
CA ALA A 61 7.28 -23.69 -9.00
C ALA A 61 7.68 -23.25 -7.59
N LEU A 62 7.91 -21.94 -7.42
CA LEU A 62 8.22 -21.31 -6.14
C LEU A 62 7.10 -20.36 -5.72
N ILE A 63 6.71 -20.47 -4.47
CA ILE A 63 5.88 -19.47 -3.77
C ILE A 63 6.78 -18.72 -2.81
N VAL A 64 6.91 -17.41 -2.99
CA VAL A 64 7.56 -16.49 -2.05
C VAL A 64 6.46 -15.87 -1.21
N ALA A 65 6.31 -16.31 0.04
CA ALA A 65 5.19 -15.93 0.88
C ALA A 65 5.63 -15.12 2.11
N ASN A 66 4.85 -14.11 2.49
CA ASN A 66 5.08 -13.37 3.72
C ASN A 66 4.97 -14.29 4.94
N GLY A 67 6.03 -14.37 5.73
CA GLY A 67 6.12 -15.24 6.91
C GLY A 67 5.34 -14.73 8.12
N GLN A 68 4.84 -13.49 8.09
CA GLN A 68 4.03 -12.90 9.17
C GLN A 68 2.52 -12.94 8.88
N SER A 69 2.10 -13.52 7.75
CA SER A 69 0.70 -13.55 7.33
C SER A 69 0.01 -14.87 7.71
N ALA A 70 -0.75 -14.86 8.79
CA ALA A 70 -1.55 -16.02 9.21
C ALA A 70 -2.62 -16.42 8.17
N THR A 71 -3.13 -15.49 7.37
CA THR A 71 -4.06 -15.77 6.28
C THR A 71 -3.37 -16.59 5.18
N LEU A 72 -2.14 -16.25 4.82
CA LEU A 72 -1.36 -17.02 3.86
C LEU A 72 -0.96 -18.40 4.40
N ASP A 73 -0.73 -18.54 5.70
CA ASP A 73 -0.49 -19.84 6.33
C ASP A 73 -1.70 -20.75 6.12
N ARG A 74 -2.91 -20.27 6.41
CA ARG A 74 -4.15 -21.04 6.19
C ARG A 74 -4.34 -21.42 4.71
N VAL A 75 -4.03 -20.50 3.79
CA VAL A 75 -4.08 -20.80 2.34
C VAL A 75 -3.16 -21.96 1.97
N LEU A 76 -1.93 -21.96 2.48
CA LEU A 76 -0.95 -23.01 2.20
C LEU A 76 -1.29 -24.34 2.89
N GLU A 77 -1.88 -24.30 4.08
CA GLU A 77 -2.37 -25.46 4.84
C GLU A 77 -3.55 -26.16 4.15
N MET A 78 -4.36 -25.46 3.35
CA MET A 78 -5.40 -26.10 2.53
C MET A 78 -4.81 -27.09 1.50
N GLY A 79 -3.49 -27.01 1.22
CA GLY A 79 -2.71 -27.87 0.34
C GLY A 79 -1.81 -27.08 -0.59
N CYS A 80 -0.50 -27.35 -0.49
CA CYS A 80 0.53 -26.74 -1.31
C CYS A 80 1.52 -27.83 -1.76
N TRP A 81 1.75 -27.95 -3.07
CA TRP A 81 2.65 -28.94 -3.66
C TRP A 81 3.91 -28.31 -4.25
N SER A 82 3.93 -26.94 -4.31
CA SER A 82 5.07 -26.18 -4.81
C SER A 82 6.08 -25.94 -3.70
N ARG A 83 7.31 -25.55 -4.07
CA ARG A 83 8.30 -25.06 -3.11
C ARG A 83 7.80 -23.76 -2.47
N VAL A 84 8.07 -23.57 -1.19
CA VAL A 84 7.74 -22.33 -0.46
C VAL A 84 9.01 -21.77 0.16
N GLU A 85 9.28 -20.51 -0.11
CA GLU A 85 10.24 -19.68 0.62
C GLU A 85 9.48 -18.55 1.33
N ARG A 86 9.81 -18.34 2.61
CA ARG A 86 9.19 -17.26 3.39
C ARG A 86 10.09 -16.02 3.35
N PHE A 87 9.50 -14.85 3.26
CA PHE A 87 10.19 -13.59 3.57
C PHE A 87 9.61 -12.99 4.85
N ASP A 88 10.35 -12.10 5.49
CA ASP A 88 10.10 -11.61 6.85
C ASP A 88 10.00 -12.78 7.83
N SER A 89 10.97 -13.72 7.74
CA SER A 89 11.00 -14.96 8.52
C SER A 89 12.44 -15.42 8.75
N GLU A 90 12.80 -15.76 9.97
CA GLU A 90 14.15 -16.20 10.33
C GLU A 90 14.62 -17.44 9.54
N ASN A 91 13.70 -18.36 9.24
CA ASN A 91 13.98 -19.54 8.43
C ASN A 91 13.89 -19.31 6.91
N GLY A 92 13.81 -18.05 6.49
CA GLY A 92 13.66 -17.65 5.10
C GLY A 92 14.49 -16.42 4.78
N TRP A 93 13.88 -15.49 4.06
CA TRP A 93 14.46 -14.20 3.71
C TRP A 93 14.21 -13.19 4.82
N THR A 94 15.25 -12.47 5.21
CA THR A 94 15.20 -11.41 6.22
C THR A 94 15.80 -10.12 5.69
N ILE A 95 15.36 -9.00 6.25
CA ILE A 95 15.98 -7.69 6.08
C ILE A 95 16.02 -7.01 7.43
N SER A 96 17.22 -6.64 7.88
CA SER A 96 17.43 -5.93 9.14
C SER A 96 16.98 -4.47 9.06
N GLU A 97 16.97 -3.78 10.19
CA GLU A 97 16.71 -2.33 10.25
C GLU A 97 17.75 -1.53 9.44
N ASP A 98 19.00 -1.97 9.44
CA ASP A 98 20.11 -1.36 8.67
C ASP A 98 20.08 -1.75 7.19
N GLY A 99 19.11 -2.56 6.76
CA GLY A 99 18.92 -2.96 5.37
C GLY A 99 19.73 -4.19 4.95
N GLU A 100 20.36 -4.94 5.86
CA GLU A 100 21.06 -6.18 5.51
C GLU A 100 20.07 -7.25 5.07
N VAL A 101 20.24 -7.74 3.84
CA VAL A 101 19.42 -8.80 3.24
C VAL A 101 20.12 -10.13 3.43
N ALA A 102 19.40 -11.10 4.01
CA ALA A 102 19.91 -12.46 4.19
C ALA A 102 18.86 -13.53 3.86
N PHE A 103 19.33 -14.72 3.51
CA PHE A 103 18.50 -15.91 3.34
C PHE A 103 19.03 -17.03 4.23
N ARG A 104 18.23 -17.45 5.21
CA ARG A 104 18.61 -18.51 6.20
C ARG A 104 19.95 -18.24 6.85
N GLY A 105 20.22 -16.97 7.18
CA GLY A 105 21.45 -16.54 7.83
C GLY A 105 22.63 -16.26 6.89
N GLU A 106 22.54 -16.57 5.61
CA GLU A 106 23.55 -16.16 4.62
C GLU A 106 23.27 -14.73 4.15
N SER A 107 24.22 -13.82 4.38
CA SER A 107 24.11 -12.40 3.97
C SER A 107 24.46 -12.20 2.50
N PHE A 108 23.68 -11.36 1.82
CA PHE A 108 23.87 -10.95 0.42
C PHE A 108 24.28 -9.48 0.27
N GLY A 109 24.20 -8.70 1.33
CA GLY A 109 24.59 -7.29 1.34
C GLY A 109 23.50 -6.36 1.86
N ILE A 110 23.79 -5.06 1.83
CA ILE A 110 22.92 -4.02 2.36
C ILE A 110 22.08 -3.43 1.23
N LEU A 111 20.76 -3.48 1.37
CA LEU A 111 19.81 -2.85 0.47
C LEU A 111 19.82 -1.34 0.68
N LYS A 112 20.23 -0.60 -0.33
CA LYS A 112 20.06 0.85 -0.42
C LYS A 112 18.95 1.13 -1.42
N SER A 113 17.76 1.38 -0.93
CA SER A 113 16.60 1.66 -1.76
C SER A 113 16.09 3.08 -1.52
N PRO A 114 15.70 3.82 -2.57
CA PRO A 114 15.04 5.12 -2.40
C PRO A 114 13.61 5.01 -1.88
N LEU A 115 13.05 3.79 -1.86
CA LEU A 115 11.69 3.55 -1.41
C LEU A 115 11.59 3.66 0.11
N LEU A 116 10.58 4.36 0.59
CA LEU A 116 10.35 4.60 2.02
C LEU A 116 9.48 3.53 2.65
N GLY A 117 9.75 3.25 3.91
CA GLY A 117 8.92 2.44 4.79
C GLY A 117 9.21 0.94 4.75
N ARG A 118 8.90 0.29 5.88
CA ARG A 118 9.12 -1.15 6.07
C ARG A 118 8.41 -2.00 5.01
N HIS A 119 7.18 -1.64 4.66
CA HIS A 119 6.43 -2.36 3.62
C HIS A 119 7.16 -2.41 2.27
N ASN A 120 7.84 -1.32 1.87
CA ASN A 120 8.63 -1.30 0.64
C ASN A 120 9.93 -2.09 0.75
N GLN A 121 10.55 -2.14 1.94
CA GLN A 121 11.68 -3.05 2.19
C GLN A 121 11.24 -4.52 2.01
N LEU A 122 10.08 -4.89 2.55
CA LEU A 122 9.52 -6.24 2.42
C LEU A 122 9.11 -6.57 0.98
N ASN A 123 8.51 -5.62 0.27
CA ASN A 123 8.21 -5.77 -1.16
C ASN A 123 9.48 -6.02 -1.97
N THR A 124 10.55 -5.27 -1.67
CA THR A 124 11.86 -5.45 -2.32
C THR A 124 12.47 -6.80 -1.98
N LEU A 125 12.40 -7.21 -0.70
CA LEU A 125 12.88 -8.52 -0.24
C LEU A 125 12.19 -9.66 -0.99
N ALA A 126 10.86 -9.59 -1.14
CA ALA A 126 10.08 -10.56 -1.90
C ALA A 126 10.46 -10.57 -3.40
N ALA A 127 10.72 -9.38 -3.97
CA ALA A 127 11.18 -9.25 -5.36
C ALA A 127 12.57 -9.87 -5.56
N ILE A 128 13.52 -9.66 -4.62
CA ILE A 128 14.86 -10.28 -4.64
C ILE A 128 14.75 -11.81 -4.57
N ALA A 129 13.89 -12.34 -3.69
CA ALA A 129 13.64 -13.77 -3.57
C ALA A 129 13.10 -14.38 -4.87
N ALA A 130 12.15 -13.70 -5.51
CA ALA A 130 11.58 -14.13 -6.78
C ALA A 130 12.59 -14.01 -7.94
N ALA A 131 13.39 -12.96 -7.98
CA ALA A 131 14.45 -12.77 -8.98
C ALA A 131 15.52 -13.88 -8.88
N ARG A 132 15.89 -14.29 -7.66
CA ARG A 132 16.80 -15.43 -7.46
C ARG A 132 16.26 -16.72 -8.09
N ASP A 133 14.98 -17.03 -7.96
CA ASP A 133 14.37 -18.20 -8.60
C ASP A 133 14.40 -18.09 -10.14
N ALA A 134 14.40 -16.88 -10.67
CA ALA A 134 14.59 -16.60 -12.10
C ALA A 134 16.06 -16.63 -12.56
N GLY A 135 17.02 -16.83 -11.65
CA GLY A 135 18.45 -16.96 -11.95
C GLY A 135 19.28 -15.69 -11.77
N VAL A 136 18.73 -14.65 -11.15
CA VAL A 136 19.45 -13.41 -10.82
C VAL A 136 20.17 -13.58 -9.47
N ASP A 137 21.45 -13.23 -9.39
CA ASP A 137 22.17 -13.22 -8.13
C ASP A 137 21.53 -12.18 -7.17
N PRO A 138 21.24 -12.53 -5.92
CA PRO A 138 20.67 -11.59 -4.96
C PRO A 138 21.48 -10.31 -4.78
N ARG A 139 22.82 -10.37 -4.90
CA ARG A 139 23.68 -9.19 -4.81
C ARG A 139 23.46 -8.24 -5.98
N GLU A 140 23.27 -8.77 -7.19
CA GLU A 140 22.93 -7.98 -8.37
C GLU A 140 21.54 -7.37 -8.23
N ALA A 141 20.55 -8.14 -7.72
CA ALA A 141 19.21 -7.64 -7.47
C ALA A 141 19.20 -6.49 -6.42
N ILE A 142 19.98 -6.62 -5.35
CA ILE A 142 20.17 -5.57 -4.33
C ILE A 142 20.77 -4.31 -4.96
N ALA A 143 21.84 -4.45 -5.75
CA ALA A 143 22.50 -3.31 -6.41
C ALA A 143 21.56 -2.59 -7.39
N ALA A 144 20.72 -3.31 -8.12
CA ALA A 144 19.74 -2.74 -9.05
C ALA A 144 18.74 -1.80 -8.35
N MET A 145 18.43 -2.05 -7.08
CA MET A 145 17.47 -1.22 -6.33
C MET A 145 17.98 0.19 -6.01
N GLU A 146 19.29 0.44 -6.03
CA GLU A 146 19.83 1.80 -5.84
C GLU A 146 19.37 2.77 -6.92
N SER A 147 19.15 2.27 -8.15
CA SER A 147 18.68 3.05 -9.30
C SER A 147 17.19 2.99 -9.55
N PHE A 148 16.43 2.25 -8.73
CA PHE A 148 15.00 2.09 -8.93
C PHE A 148 14.25 3.38 -8.58
N SER A 149 13.63 4.01 -9.56
CA SER A 149 12.96 5.32 -9.42
C SER A 149 11.60 5.27 -8.71
N GLY A 150 11.18 4.09 -8.24
CA GLY A 150 9.88 3.89 -7.60
C GLY A 150 8.73 3.61 -8.57
N VAL A 151 7.54 3.57 -8.02
CA VAL A 151 6.29 3.36 -8.76
C VAL A 151 5.46 4.64 -8.68
N LYS A 152 4.83 5.03 -9.79
CA LYS A 152 3.91 6.18 -9.80
C LYS A 152 2.83 5.99 -8.73
N ARG A 153 2.48 7.10 -8.08
CA ARG A 153 1.46 7.11 -7.01
C ARG A 153 1.81 6.21 -5.80
N ARG A 154 3.11 6.08 -5.49
CA ARG A 154 3.63 5.46 -4.27
C ARG A 154 4.58 6.43 -3.60
N LEU A 155 4.06 7.28 -2.68
CA LEU A 155 4.74 8.42 -2.08
C LEU A 155 5.41 9.33 -3.12
N GLU A 156 4.74 9.50 -4.27
CA GLU A 156 5.24 10.31 -5.39
C GLU A 156 5.13 11.79 -5.07
N VAL A 157 6.25 12.52 -5.06
CA VAL A 157 6.25 13.97 -4.88
C VAL A 157 5.69 14.64 -6.13
N LYS A 158 4.59 15.36 -6.00
CA LYS A 158 3.94 16.09 -7.11
C LYS A 158 4.48 17.51 -7.26
N GLY A 159 5.03 18.07 -6.20
CA GLY A 159 5.64 19.40 -6.19
C GLY A 159 5.78 19.96 -4.78
N THR A 160 6.45 21.11 -4.69
CA THR A 160 6.59 21.88 -3.46
C THR A 160 6.30 23.36 -3.77
N GLU A 161 5.38 23.95 -3.04
CA GLU A 161 5.00 25.36 -3.13
C GLU A 161 4.89 25.95 -1.72
N ASP A 162 5.32 27.17 -1.51
CA ASP A 162 5.36 27.83 -0.18
C ASP A 162 6.05 26.97 0.90
N GLY A 163 7.08 26.20 0.51
CA GLY A 163 7.74 25.27 1.43
C GLY A 163 6.91 24.05 1.86
N VAL A 164 5.73 23.85 1.30
CA VAL A 164 4.85 22.69 1.54
C VAL A 164 4.99 21.69 0.43
N THR A 165 5.26 20.43 0.76
CA THR A 165 5.41 19.34 -0.22
C THR A 165 4.09 18.58 -0.40
N VAL A 166 3.60 18.48 -1.63
CA VAL A 166 2.41 17.68 -1.99
C VAL A 166 2.84 16.33 -2.52
N ILE A 167 2.32 15.26 -1.94
CA ILE A 167 2.69 13.87 -2.19
C ILE A 167 1.45 13.07 -2.58
N ASP A 168 1.53 12.25 -3.64
CA ASP A 168 0.46 11.35 -4.11
C ASP A 168 0.75 9.90 -3.70
N ASP A 169 -0.26 9.24 -3.15
CA ASP A 169 -0.21 7.81 -2.85
C ASP A 169 -1.52 7.11 -3.21
N PHE A 170 -1.42 5.87 -3.65
CA PHE A 170 -2.58 5.05 -4.06
C PHE A 170 -3.27 4.37 -2.86
N ALA A 171 -2.78 4.55 -1.63
CA ALA A 171 -3.34 3.95 -0.43
C ALA A 171 -4.83 4.27 -0.29
N HIS A 172 -5.64 3.25 -0.13
CA HIS A 172 -7.10 3.36 -0.01
C HIS A 172 -7.69 2.29 0.92
N HIS A 173 -6.87 1.42 1.48
CA HIS A 173 -7.22 0.44 2.51
C HIS A 173 -6.57 0.87 3.84
N PRO A 174 -7.19 0.68 5.03
CA PRO A 174 -6.64 1.14 6.31
C PRO A 174 -5.21 0.69 6.58
N THR A 175 -4.86 -0.55 6.26
CA THR A 175 -3.48 -1.04 6.39
C THR A 175 -2.53 -0.24 5.50
N ALA A 176 -2.86 -0.05 4.22
CA ALA A 176 -2.03 0.73 3.30
C ALA A 176 -1.91 2.20 3.74
N ILE A 177 -2.98 2.81 4.20
CA ILE A 177 -3.00 4.18 4.74
C ILE A 177 -2.04 4.29 5.92
N ARG A 178 -2.13 3.39 6.90
CA ARG A 178 -1.25 3.38 8.08
C ARG A 178 0.22 3.23 7.68
N GLU A 179 0.55 2.26 6.82
CA GLU A 179 1.93 2.01 6.38
C GLU A 179 2.52 3.19 5.60
N THR A 180 1.72 3.83 4.75
CA THR A 180 2.13 5.02 3.99
C THR A 180 2.37 6.21 4.91
N ILE A 181 1.48 6.46 5.88
CA ILE A 181 1.64 7.51 6.89
C ILE A 181 2.89 7.26 7.74
N ALA A 182 3.07 6.03 8.23
CA ALA A 182 4.25 5.66 9.03
C ALA A 182 5.56 5.84 8.25
N ALA A 183 5.60 5.43 6.97
CA ALA A 183 6.76 5.61 6.11
C ALA A 183 7.12 7.09 5.91
N LEU A 184 6.13 7.93 5.65
CA LEU A 184 6.35 9.37 5.47
C LEU A 184 6.71 10.05 6.80
N ARG A 185 6.08 9.66 7.90
CA ARG A 185 6.42 10.15 9.25
C ARG A 185 7.87 9.82 9.63
N GLY A 186 8.33 8.60 9.32
CA GLY A 186 9.72 8.22 9.52
C GLY A 186 10.72 9.09 8.74
N LYS A 187 10.36 9.52 7.54
CA LYS A 187 11.18 10.44 6.73
C LYS A 187 11.17 11.87 7.27
N ILE A 188 9.99 12.41 7.60
CA ILE A 188 9.84 13.78 8.09
C ILE A 188 10.47 13.92 9.49
N GLY A 189 10.26 12.93 10.36
CA GLY A 189 10.59 12.99 11.79
C GLY A 189 9.54 13.77 12.60
N TYR A 190 9.33 13.34 13.84
CA TYR A 190 8.43 14.05 14.75
C TYR A 190 8.98 15.45 15.08
N GLY A 191 8.11 16.46 15.01
CA GLY A 191 8.43 17.85 15.34
C GLY A 191 9.25 18.63 14.28
N LYS A 192 9.51 18.00 13.11
CA LYS A 192 10.24 18.66 12.00
C LYS A 192 9.34 19.13 10.86
N GLY A 193 8.06 18.92 10.96
CA GLY A 193 7.04 19.26 9.99
C GLY A 193 5.77 18.45 10.29
N ARG A 194 4.62 18.99 9.90
CA ARG A 194 3.35 18.31 10.07
C ARG A 194 3.07 17.42 8.86
N LEU A 195 2.41 16.30 9.12
CA LEU A 195 1.86 15.41 8.11
C LEU A 195 0.36 15.64 8.02
N ILE A 196 -0.09 16.22 6.93
CA ILE A 196 -1.49 16.53 6.65
C ILE A 196 -2.00 15.45 5.69
N ALA A 197 -2.93 14.62 6.13
CA ALA A 197 -3.55 13.60 5.31
C ALA A 197 -4.77 14.14 4.59
N VAL A 198 -4.83 13.97 3.27
CA VAL A 198 -5.99 14.29 2.43
C VAL A 198 -6.45 13.00 1.78
N LEU A 199 -7.67 12.53 2.08
CA LEU A 199 -8.13 11.24 1.58
C LEU A 199 -9.51 11.28 0.95
N GLU A 200 -9.72 10.38 -0.04
CA GLU A 200 -10.99 10.10 -0.68
C GLU A 200 -11.36 8.63 -0.49
N PRO A 201 -12.38 8.28 0.30
CA PRO A 201 -12.91 6.92 0.41
C PRO A 201 -13.63 6.52 -0.88
N ARG A 202 -12.88 6.03 -1.89
CA ARG A 202 -13.40 5.85 -3.25
C ARG A 202 -13.61 4.39 -3.66
N SER A 203 -12.78 3.44 -3.18
CA SER A 203 -12.94 2.03 -3.55
C SER A 203 -14.33 1.50 -3.16
N ASN A 204 -14.80 0.44 -3.82
CA ASN A 204 -16.10 -0.15 -3.49
C ASN A 204 -16.18 -0.54 -2.01
N THR A 205 -15.16 -1.20 -1.48
CA THR A 205 -15.05 -1.58 -0.06
C THR A 205 -15.14 -0.35 0.85
N MET A 206 -14.43 0.73 0.53
CA MET A 206 -14.48 1.98 1.32
C MET A 206 -15.86 2.62 1.24
N LYS A 207 -16.46 2.73 0.04
CA LYS A 207 -17.82 3.30 -0.15
C LYS A 207 -18.89 2.53 0.60
N MET A 208 -18.77 1.20 0.69
CA MET A 208 -19.70 0.35 1.44
C MET A 208 -19.56 0.53 2.96
N GLY A 209 -18.46 1.12 3.44
CA GLY A 209 -18.21 1.37 4.87
C GLY A 209 -17.71 0.14 5.63
N THR A 210 -17.34 -0.93 4.94
CA THR A 210 -16.83 -2.16 5.57
C THR A 210 -15.60 -1.88 6.43
N MET A 211 -14.75 -0.93 6.00
CA MET A 211 -13.50 -0.57 6.70
C MET A 211 -13.63 0.68 7.58
N ARG A 212 -14.84 1.28 7.73
CA ARG A 212 -15.02 2.55 8.45
C ARG A 212 -14.50 2.53 9.89
N ALA A 213 -14.65 1.40 10.58
CA ALA A 213 -14.22 1.27 11.98
C ALA A 213 -12.69 1.27 12.15
N ALA A 214 -11.94 0.80 11.15
CA ALA A 214 -10.48 0.75 11.17
C ALA A 214 -9.83 2.06 10.66
N LEU A 215 -10.59 2.90 9.96
CA LEU A 215 -10.08 4.10 9.32
C LEU A 215 -9.47 5.12 10.29
N PRO A 216 -10.10 5.49 11.43
CA PRO A 216 -9.49 6.44 12.38
C PRO A 216 -8.13 5.96 12.89
N GLY A 217 -8.00 4.69 13.27
CA GLY A 217 -6.75 4.14 13.75
C GLY A 217 -5.63 4.19 12.70
N SER A 218 -5.97 4.04 11.40
CA SER A 218 -4.99 4.14 10.32
C SER A 218 -4.48 5.56 10.06
N LEU A 219 -5.19 6.57 10.52
CA LEU A 219 -4.89 7.99 10.34
C LEU A 219 -4.29 8.65 11.60
N SER A 220 -4.13 7.90 12.70
CA SER A 220 -3.74 8.43 14.02
C SER A 220 -2.43 9.21 14.03
N ASP A 221 -1.46 8.82 13.18
CA ASP A 221 -0.14 9.43 13.10
C ASP A 221 -0.07 10.64 12.17
N ALA A 222 -1.18 11.01 11.51
CA ALA A 222 -1.31 12.30 10.85
C ALA A 222 -1.57 13.41 11.88
N ASP A 223 -1.03 14.60 11.64
CA ASP A 223 -1.29 15.77 12.49
C ASP A 223 -2.65 16.38 12.20
N GLN A 224 -3.10 16.27 10.93
CA GLN A 224 -4.41 16.73 10.48
C GLN A 224 -4.94 15.83 9.37
N VAL A 225 -6.26 15.69 9.28
CA VAL A 225 -6.95 14.84 8.30
C VAL A 225 -8.06 15.64 7.62
N PHE A 226 -8.01 15.71 6.31
CA PHE A 226 -9.04 16.30 5.45
C PHE A 226 -9.66 15.17 4.62
N CYS A 227 -10.89 14.78 4.92
CA CYS A 227 -11.59 13.70 4.24
C CYS A 227 -12.63 14.26 3.28
N TYR A 228 -12.55 13.86 2.01
CA TYR A 228 -13.54 14.20 1.01
C TYR A 228 -14.66 13.17 1.01
N ALA A 229 -15.84 13.59 1.44
CA ALA A 229 -17.07 12.81 1.39
C ALA A 229 -17.64 12.83 -0.05
N GLY A 230 -17.06 12.00 -0.91
CA GLY A 230 -17.41 11.93 -2.33
C GLY A 230 -18.75 11.25 -2.58
N ALA A 231 -19.30 11.46 -3.79
CA ALA A 231 -20.54 10.81 -4.19
C ALA A 231 -20.45 9.28 -4.14
N GLY A 232 -21.47 8.64 -3.55
CA GLY A 232 -21.59 7.19 -3.47
C GLY A 232 -21.02 6.55 -2.20
N VAL A 233 -20.45 7.29 -1.29
CA VAL A 233 -20.13 6.83 0.07
C VAL A 233 -21.44 6.59 0.82
N ARG A 234 -21.60 5.42 1.48
CA ARG A 234 -22.85 4.95 2.10
C ARG A 234 -22.84 5.04 3.63
N TRP A 235 -21.90 5.77 4.19
CA TRP A 235 -21.71 5.94 5.62
C TRP A 235 -21.37 7.38 5.94
N ASN A 236 -21.48 7.77 7.19
CA ASN A 236 -21.20 9.13 7.66
C ASN A 236 -19.71 9.24 8.02
N GLU A 237 -18.95 9.97 7.19
CA GLU A 237 -17.49 10.13 7.36
C GLU A 237 -17.16 10.91 8.64
N ALA A 238 -17.95 11.91 8.99
CA ALA A 238 -17.75 12.70 10.21
C ALA A 238 -17.94 11.84 11.47
N GLU A 239 -18.96 10.97 11.48
CA GLU A 239 -19.19 10.03 12.57
C GLU A 239 -18.06 9.01 12.69
N ALA A 240 -17.64 8.43 11.56
CA ALA A 240 -16.56 7.44 11.53
C ALA A 240 -15.22 8.03 11.97
N LEU A 241 -14.92 9.27 11.62
CA LEU A 241 -13.66 9.95 11.97
C LEU A 241 -13.72 10.68 13.32
N ALA A 242 -14.88 10.71 14.00
CA ALA A 242 -15.05 11.33 15.33
C ALA A 242 -13.99 10.90 16.38
N PRO A 243 -13.47 9.65 16.40
CA PRO A 243 -12.39 9.27 17.30
C PRO A 243 -11.09 10.08 17.15
N LEU A 244 -10.88 10.76 16.02
CA LEU A 244 -9.72 11.62 15.79
C LEU A 244 -9.90 13.03 16.40
N GLY A 245 -11.11 13.38 16.87
CA GLY A 245 -11.41 14.70 17.45
C GLY A 245 -11.16 15.83 16.46
N ASP A 246 -10.56 16.92 16.95
CA ASP A 246 -10.30 18.13 16.18
C ASP A 246 -9.27 17.97 15.05
N LYS A 247 -8.64 16.80 14.95
CA LYS A 247 -7.72 16.50 13.87
C LYS A 247 -8.41 16.21 12.53
N ALA A 248 -9.69 15.83 12.53
CA ALA A 248 -10.38 15.36 11.34
C ALA A 248 -11.49 16.30 10.89
N HIS A 249 -11.45 16.66 9.62
CA HIS A 249 -12.47 17.47 8.97
C HIS A 249 -13.01 16.75 7.75
N THR A 250 -14.32 16.85 7.51
CA THR A 250 -14.99 16.22 6.37
C THR A 250 -15.61 17.28 5.45
N TYR A 251 -15.51 17.07 4.14
CA TYR A 251 -15.96 18.01 3.14
C TYR A 251 -16.70 17.28 2.03
N THR A 252 -17.79 17.88 1.55
CA THR A 252 -18.52 17.46 0.35
C THR A 252 -18.15 18.32 -0.87
N ASP A 253 -17.49 19.44 -0.64
CA ASP A 253 -16.96 20.34 -1.66
C ASP A 253 -15.43 20.20 -1.72
N LEU A 254 -14.94 19.80 -2.89
CA LEU A 254 -13.49 19.57 -3.10
C LEU A 254 -12.70 20.89 -3.10
N ASP A 255 -13.26 21.96 -3.63
CA ASP A 255 -12.56 23.24 -3.69
C ASP A 255 -12.45 23.87 -2.29
N LEU A 256 -13.48 23.68 -1.45
CA LEU A 256 -13.41 24.06 -0.05
C LEU A 256 -12.37 23.24 0.71
N LEU A 257 -12.33 21.91 0.50
CA LEU A 257 -11.30 21.06 1.11
C LEU A 257 -9.90 21.54 0.74
N VAL A 258 -9.65 21.80 -0.53
CA VAL A 258 -8.35 22.30 -1.03
C VAL A 258 -7.97 23.61 -0.37
N LYS A 259 -8.92 24.56 -0.31
CA LYS A 259 -8.70 25.88 0.32
C LYS A 259 -8.33 25.75 1.79
N GLU A 260 -9.07 24.95 2.55
CA GLU A 260 -8.83 24.76 3.99
C GLU A 260 -7.53 24.01 4.26
N ALA A 261 -7.21 22.95 3.48
CA ALA A 261 -5.97 22.22 3.62
C ALA A 261 -4.74 23.10 3.29
N ALA A 262 -4.81 23.90 2.21
CA ALA A 262 -3.74 24.84 1.87
C ALA A 262 -3.60 25.97 2.90
N ALA A 263 -4.72 26.48 3.46
CA ALA A 263 -4.70 27.50 4.51
C ALA A 263 -4.05 26.97 5.80
N TYR A 264 -4.33 25.73 6.16
CA TYR A 264 -3.77 25.08 7.35
C TYR A 264 -2.28 24.81 7.24
N ALA A 265 -1.79 24.40 6.06
CA ALA A 265 -0.41 24.02 5.83
C ALA A 265 0.55 25.22 6.00
N ALA A 266 1.75 24.98 6.51
CA ALA A 266 2.84 25.95 6.66
C ALA A 266 4.15 25.42 6.07
N PRO A 267 5.13 26.28 5.79
CA PRO A 267 6.44 25.85 5.30
C PRO A 267 7.05 24.74 6.17
N GLY A 268 7.53 23.67 5.53
CA GLY A 268 8.04 22.46 6.18
C GLY A 268 7.03 21.32 6.30
N ASP A 269 5.72 21.57 6.07
CA ASP A 269 4.70 20.53 6.12
C ASP A 269 4.67 19.66 4.86
N SER A 270 4.09 18.47 5.00
CA SER A 270 3.80 17.56 3.89
C SER A 270 2.31 17.28 3.81
N ILE A 271 1.71 17.49 2.66
CA ILE A 271 0.33 17.10 2.35
C ILE A 271 0.38 15.77 1.61
N LEU A 272 -0.09 14.70 2.27
CA LEU A 272 -0.19 13.36 1.72
C LEU A 272 -1.60 13.13 1.18
N VAL A 273 -1.72 13.06 -0.14
CA VAL A 273 -2.99 12.78 -0.82
C VAL A 273 -3.11 11.28 -1.05
N MET A 274 -4.20 10.67 -0.59
CA MET A 274 -4.45 9.22 -0.69
C MET A 274 -5.79 8.94 -1.38
N SER A 275 -5.73 8.31 -2.55
CA SER A 275 -6.91 7.88 -3.33
C SER A 275 -6.52 6.88 -4.39
N ASN A 276 -7.39 5.90 -4.69
CA ASN A 276 -7.23 5.00 -5.84
C ASN A 276 -7.85 5.56 -7.14
N GLY A 277 -8.24 6.83 -7.17
CA GLY A 277 -8.80 7.52 -8.33
C GLY A 277 -8.07 8.80 -8.70
N GLY A 278 -8.66 9.57 -9.60
CA GLY A 278 -8.11 10.85 -10.04
C GLY A 278 -8.32 12.01 -9.07
N PHE A 279 -9.15 11.84 -8.06
CA PHE A 279 -9.48 12.80 -6.99
C PHE A 279 -9.69 14.24 -7.49
N GLY A 280 -10.39 14.38 -8.61
CA GLY A 280 -10.74 15.70 -9.18
C GLY A 280 -9.53 16.60 -9.48
N GLY A 281 -8.33 16.06 -9.66
CA GLY A 281 -7.12 16.84 -9.88
C GLY A 281 -6.60 17.58 -8.64
N VAL A 282 -6.92 17.08 -7.44
CA VAL A 282 -6.63 17.71 -6.14
C VAL A 282 -5.17 18.13 -5.96
N HIS A 283 -4.20 17.38 -6.50
CA HIS A 283 -2.76 17.70 -6.40
C HIS A 283 -2.43 19.05 -7.05
N GLY A 284 -2.91 19.26 -8.31
CA GLY A 284 -2.72 20.52 -9.01
C GLY A 284 -3.43 21.69 -8.33
N LYS A 285 -4.63 21.44 -7.80
CA LYS A 285 -5.40 22.46 -7.05
C LYS A 285 -4.70 22.86 -5.76
N LEU A 286 -4.15 21.90 -5.01
CA LEU A 286 -3.39 22.18 -3.78
C LEU A 286 -2.13 22.99 -4.07
N LEU A 287 -1.35 22.62 -5.10
CA LEU A 287 -0.16 23.37 -5.49
C LEU A 287 -0.51 24.80 -5.93
N ALA A 288 -1.61 24.98 -6.68
CA ALA A 288 -2.08 26.32 -7.07
C ALA A 288 -2.50 27.15 -5.85
N ALA A 289 -3.28 26.59 -4.93
CA ALA A 289 -3.74 27.28 -3.72
C ALA A 289 -2.57 27.66 -2.79
N LEU A 290 -1.56 26.81 -2.65
CA LEU A 290 -0.34 27.11 -1.88
C LEU A 290 0.47 28.24 -2.51
N ARG A 291 0.57 28.28 -3.84
CA ARG A 291 1.25 29.37 -4.58
C ARG A 291 0.54 30.70 -4.40
N GLU A 292 -0.79 30.71 -4.48
CA GLU A 292 -1.60 31.92 -4.25
C GLU A 292 -1.46 32.43 -2.82
N LYS A 293 -1.34 31.53 -1.83
CA LYS A 293 -1.13 31.89 -0.43
C LYS A 293 0.21 32.58 -0.19
N ALA A 294 1.26 32.20 -0.95
CA ALA A 294 2.61 32.77 -0.83
C ALA A 294 2.77 34.13 -1.55
N SER A 295 1.78 34.54 -2.34
CA SER A 295 1.76 35.80 -3.13
C SER A 295 1.17 36.95 -2.37
#